data_c615eb8d04e107846ca8b67b2a46e0e4
#
_entry.id   c615eb8d04e107846ca8b67b2a46e0e4
#
_cell.length_a   1.000
_cell.length_b   1.000
_cell.length_c   1.000
_cell.angle_alpha   90.00
_cell.angle_beta   90.00
_cell.angle_gamma   90.00
#
_symmetry.space_group_name_H-M   'P 1'
#
loop_
_entity.id
_entity.type
_entity.pdbx_description
1 polymer ?
#
loop_
_entity_poly.entity_id
_entity_poly.type
_entity_poly.pdbx_seq_one_letter_code
_entity_poly.pdbx_strand_id
1 'polypeptide(L)'
;MKLVLKFGGTSLASPKDIIGVAKTVVSFSKSNEIVVVCSAVDGVTDDLILISRMVEQKKKNDVVKALDKIIKKHRNLADQTIKNSAIKKQLLKKLNGDVS
;
A
#
# COMPACT_ATOMS: atom_id res chain seq x y z
N MET A 1 18.18 -7.79 -18.98
CA MET A 1 18.75 -6.73 -18.12
C MET A 1 17.96 -6.67 -16.82
N LYS A 2 18.61 -6.38 -15.73
CA LYS A 2 17.94 -6.16 -14.45
C LYS A 2 17.68 -4.66 -14.27
N LEU A 3 16.44 -4.29 -13.98
CA LEU A 3 16.05 -2.90 -13.74
C LEU A 3 15.49 -2.74 -12.36
N VAL A 4 15.80 -1.63 -11.72
CA VAL A 4 15.19 -1.21 -10.45
C VAL A 4 14.28 -0.02 -10.77
N LEU A 5 12.99 -0.18 -10.47
CA LEU A 5 12.00 0.88 -10.63
C LEU A 5 11.58 1.38 -9.26
N LYS A 6 11.71 2.68 -9.04
CA LYS A 6 11.36 3.33 -7.78
C LYS A 6 10.18 4.27 -7.97
N PHE A 7 9.18 4.12 -7.11
CA PHE A 7 7.98 4.96 -7.13
C PHE A 7 7.79 5.63 -5.77
N GLY A 8 7.70 6.96 -5.79
CA GLY A 8 7.46 7.75 -4.59
C GLY A 8 5.97 7.79 -4.20
N GLY A 9 5.67 8.43 -3.07
CA GLY A 9 4.32 8.49 -2.52
C GLY A 9 3.31 9.16 -3.43
N THR A 10 3.70 10.18 -4.19
CA THR A 10 2.80 10.85 -5.14
C THR A 10 2.37 9.95 -6.28
N SER A 11 3.19 8.95 -6.64
CA SER A 11 2.84 7.94 -7.65
C SER A 11 1.91 6.86 -7.10
N LEU A 12 1.64 6.87 -5.79
CA LEU A 12 0.81 5.89 -5.09
C LEU A 12 -0.36 6.57 -4.35
N ALA A 13 -0.78 7.75 -4.80
CA ALA A 13 -1.76 8.56 -4.11
C ALA A 13 -3.22 8.17 -4.40
N SER A 14 -3.49 7.62 -5.57
CA SER A 14 -4.85 7.29 -6.00
C SER A 14 -4.90 5.94 -6.70
N PRO A 15 -6.11 5.33 -6.84
CA PRO A 15 -6.25 4.10 -7.63
C PRO A 15 -5.73 4.23 -9.05
N LYS A 16 -5.97 5.37 -9.70
CA LYS A 16 -5.49 5.65 -11.06
C LYS A 16 -3.97 5.65 -11.12
N ASP A 17 -3.31 6.27 -10.14
CA ASP A 17 -1.85 6.33 -10.06
C ASP A 17 -1.26 4.93 -9.86
N ILE A 18 -1.84 4.13 -8.98
CA ILE A 18 -1.40 2.75 -8.71
C ILE A 18 -1.54 1.88 -9.96
N ILE A 19 -2.65 2.00 -10.68
CA ILE A 19 -2.85 1.29 -11.95
C ILE A 19 -1.80 1.73 -12.98
N GLY A 20 -1.47 3.03 -13.03
CA GLY A 20 -0.43 3.55 -13.90
C GLY A 20 0.95 2.95 -13.57
N VAL A 21 1.30 2.85 -12.30
CA VAL A 21 2.53 2.18 -11.85
C VAL A 21 2.53 0.71 -12.28
N ALA A 22 1.43 0.00 -12.07
CA ALA A 22 1.32 -1.41 -12.45
C ALA A 22 1.52 -1.61 -13.96
N LYS A 23 0.93 -0.75 -14.78
CA LYS A 23 1.11 -0.80 -16.24
C LYS A 23 2.57 -0.57 -16.65
N THR A 24 3.24 0.37 -16.01
CA THR A 24 4.66 0.66 -16.24
C THR A 24 5.51 -0.56 -15.90
N VAL A 25 5.29 -1.17 -14.74
CA VAL A 25 6.01 -2.36 -14.31
C VAL A 25 5.82 -3.51 -15.29
N VAL A 26 4.59 -3.78 -15.68
CA VAL A 26 4.28 -4.83 -16.65
C VAL A 26 4.97 -4.59 -17.99
N SER A 27 4.96 -3.34 -18.46
CA SER A 27 5.62 -2.97 -19.72
C SER A 27 7.12 -3.30 -19.73
N PHE A 28 7.83 -2.92 -18.67
CA PHE A 28 9.27 -3.19 -18.55
C PHE A 28 9.57 -4.67 -18.28
N SER A 29 8.67 -5.39 -17.61
CA SER A 29 8.88 -6.80 -17.26
C SER A 29 8.87 -7.75 -18.46
N LYS A 30 8.37 -7.32 -19.60
CA LYS A 30 8.32 -8.15 -20.82
C LYS A 30 9.70 -8.53 -21.36
N SER A 31 10.70 -7.69 -21.13
CA SER A 31 12.06 -7.91 -21.64
C SER A 31 13.15 -7.73 -20.59
N ASN A 32 12.78 -7.57 -19.31
CA ASN A 32 13.73 -7.33 -18.23
C ASN A 32 13.29 -8.03 -16.95
N GLU A 33 14.26 -8.34 -16.08
CA GLU A 33 13.96 -8.65 -14.68
C GLU A 33 13.76 -7.34 -13.93
N ILE A 34 12.69 -7.24 -13.15
CA ILE A 34 12.30 -6.00 -12.48
C ILE A 34 12.34 -6.17 -10.97
N VAL A 35 13.00 -5.23 -10.30
CA VAL A 35 12.84 -5.02 -8.85
C VAL A 35 12.07 -3.73 -8.66
N VAL A 36 10.93 -3.80 -7.99
CA VAL A 36 10.08 -2.64 -7.73
C VAL A 36 10.28 -2.19 -6.29
N VAL A 37 10.62 -0.92 -6.12
CA VAL A 37 10.75 -0.28 -4.81
C VAL A 37 9.66 0.79 -4.72
N CYS A 38 8.74 0.61 -3.79
CA CYS A 38 7.63 1.55 -3.57
C CYS A 38 7.75 2.19 -2.20
N SER A 39 7.35 3.47 -2.12
CA SER A 39 7.10 4.09 -0.82
C SER A 39 5.79 3.57 -0.23
N ALA A 40 5.47 3.99 1.00
CA ALA A 40 4.12 3.84 1.53
C ALA A 40 3.13 4.60 0.65
N VAL A 41 1.86 4.21 0.70
CA VAL A 41 0.77 4.98 0.08
C VAL A 41 0.80 6.41 0.62
N ASP A 42 0.48 7.37 -0.23
CA ASP A 42 0.54 8.80 0.12
C ASP A 42 -0.19 9.10 1.43
N GLY A 43 0.49 9.80 2.32
CA GLY A 43 -0.03 10.17 3.65
C GLY A 43 0.15 9.10 4.75
N VAL A 44 0.44 7.86 4.41
CA VAL A 44 0.54 6.77 5.41
C VAL A 44 1.76 6.96 6.32
N THR A 45 2.89 7.44 5.79
CA THR A 45 4.08 7.70 6.61
C THR A 45 3.77 8.72 7.71
N ASP A 46 3.08 9.81 7.37
CA ASP A 46 2.68 10.84 8.34
C ASP A 46 1.70 10.28 9.37
N ASP A 47 0.76 9.44 8.93
CA ASP A 47 -0.19 8.77 9.81
C ASP A 47 0.54 7.87 10.83
N LEU A 48 1.57 7.12 10.39
CA LEU A 48 2.36 6.26 11.27
C LEU A 48 3.17 7.07 12.28
N ILE A 49 3.73 8.21 11.88
CA ILE A 49 4.43 9.12 12.79
C ILE A 49 3.46 9.63 13.86
N LEU A 50 2.27 10.03 13.47
CA LEU A 50 1.25 10.50 14.40
C LEU A 50 0.84 9.39 15.39
N ILE A 51 0.68 8.16 14.91
CA ILE A 51 0.37 7.00 15.77
C ILE A 51 1.48 6.76 16.78
N SER A 52 2.74 6.89 16.40
CA SER A 52 3.86 6.71 17.32
C SER A 52 3.78 7.70 18.49
N ARG A 53 3.36 8.94 18.23
CA ARG A 53 3.14 9.94 19.28
C ARG A 53 1.97 9.58 20.18
N MET A 54 0.88 9.05 19.61
CA MET A 54 -0.27 8.58 20.38
C MET A 54 0.11 7.43 21.34
N VAL A 55 0.97 6.52 20.88
CA VAL A 55 1.49 5.42 21.69
C VAL A 55 2.29 5.97 22.88
N GLU A 56 3.18 6.94 22.66
CA GLU A 56 3.93 7.59 23.72
C GLU A 56 3.03 8.24 24.76
N GLN A 57 1.90 8.82 24.31
CA GLN A 57 0.91 9.47 25.16
C GLN A 57 -0.09 8.48 25.79
N LYS A 58 0.08 7.19 25.54
CA LYS A 58 -0.80 6.10 26.05
C LYS A 58 -2.27 6.24 25.66
N LYS A 59 -2.54 6.80 24.49
CA LYS A 59 -3.90 7.00 23.96
C LYS A 59 -4.36 5.77 23.18
N LYS A 60 -4.63 4.65 23.85
CA LYS A 60 -4.94 3.37 23.22
C LYS A 60 -6.12 3.42 22.24
N ASN A 61 -7.21 4.09 22.61
CA ASN A 61 -8.39 4.16 21.75
C ASN A 61 -8.11 4.94 20.46
N ASP A 62 -7.33 6.01 20.56
CA ASP A 62 -6.94 6.80 19.41
C ASP A 62 -6.00 6.01 18.47
N VAL A 63 -5.11 5.23 19.04
CA VAL A 63 -4.21 4.35 18.26
C VAL A 63 -5.03 3.33 17.47
N VAL A 64 -5.98 2.65 18.10
CA VAL A 64 -6.83 1.66 17.44
C VAL A 64 -7.62 2.28 16.29
N LYS A 65 -8.21 3.44 16.51
CA LYS A 65 -8.96 4.17 15.47
C LYS A 65 -8.06 4.58 14.29
N ALA A 66 -6.87 5.07 14.59
CA ALA A 66 -5.93 5.51 13.56
C ALA A 66 -5.41 4.33 12.74
N LEU A 67 -5.10 3.20 13.36
CA LEU A 67 -4.71 1.97 12.67
C LEU A 67 -5.84 1.44 11.78
N ASP A 68 -7.07 1.43 12.28
CA ASP A 68 -8.23 1.01 11.50
C ASP A 68 -8.42 1.87 10.24
N LYS A 69 -8.21 3.17 10.37
CA LYS A 69 -8.28 4.11 9.24
C LYS A 69 -7.25 3.79 8.17
N ILE A 70 -6.01 3.45 8.56
CA ILE A 70 -4.96 3.04 7.62
C ILE A 70 -5.36 1.74 6.91
N ILE A 71 -5.86 0.76 7.64
CA ILE A 71 -6.31 -0.52 7.07
C ILE A 71 -7.44 -0.28 6.07
N LYS A 72 -8.43 0.53 6.41
CA LYS A 72 -9.54 0.87 5.51
C LYS A 72 -9.07 1.57 4.26
N LYS A 73 -8.11 2.47 4.37
CA LYS A 73 -7.51 3.16 3.22
C LYS A 73 -6.90 2.17 2.23
N HIS A 74 -6.11 1.21 2.72
CA HIS A 74 -5.50 0.19 1.87
C HIS A 74 -6.54 -0.76 1.28
N ARG A 75 -7.55 -1.14 2.05
CA ARG A 75 -8.64 -1.99 1.59
C ARG A 75 -9.42 -1.33 0.44
N ASN A 76 -9.73 -0.05 0.59
CA ASN A 76 -10.42 0.71 -0.45
C ASN A 76 -9.59 0.80 -1.73
N LEU A 77 -8.28 1.02 -1.61
CA LEU A 77 -7.38 1.03 -2.76
C LEU A 77 -7.35 -0.34 -3.46
N ALA A 78 -7.28 -1.42 -2.70
CA ALA A 78 -7.30 -2.77 -3.25
C ALA A 78 -8.62 -3.05 -3.98
N ASP A 79 -9.76 -2.65 -3.40
CA ASP A 79 -11.08 -2.82 -4.03
C ASP A 79 -11.18 -2.10 -5.38
N GLN A 80 -10.55 -0.94 -5.49
CA GLN A 80 -10.61 -0.11 -6.70
C GLN A 80 -9.57 -0.48 -7.75
N THR A 81 -8.52 -1.20 -7.40
CA THR A 81 -7.39 -1.49 -8.29
C THR A 81 -7.32 -2.95 -8.71
N ILE A 82 -7.77 -3.88 -7.90
CA ILE A 82 -7.64 -5.32 -8.15
C ILE A 82 -9.02 -5.90 -8.50
N LYS A 83 -9.14 -6.39 -9.74
CA LYS A 83 -10.40 -6.98 -10.23
C LYS A 83 -10.47 -8.49 -9.98
N ASN A 84 -9.33 -9.18 -9.91
CA ASN A 84 -9.31 -10.62 -9.64
C ASN A 84 -9.68 -10.88 -8.19
N SER A 85 -10.82 -11.54 -7.96
CA SER A 85 -11.36 -11.72 -6.61
C SER A 85 -10.49 -12.63 -5.73
N ALA A 86 -9.84 -13.63 -6.30
CA ALA A 86 -8.96 -14.54 -5.55
C ALA A 86 -7.70 -13.81 -5.05
N ILE A 87 -7.06 -13.01 -5.93
CA ILE A 87 -5.88 -12.21 -5.59
C ILE A 87 -6.25 -11.17 -4.54
N LYS A 88 -7.37 -10.47 -4.73
CA LYS A 88 -7.85 -9.46 -3.79
C LYS A 88 -8.10 -10.07 -2.40
N LYS A 89 -8.73 -11.24 -2.35
CA LYS A 89 -8.99 -11.94 -1.09
C LYS A 89 -7.70 -12.28 -0.35
N GLN A 90 -6.68 -12.77 -1.04
CA GLN A 90 -5.36 -13.06 -0.45
C GLN A 90 -4.70 -11.80 0.10
N LEU A 91 -4.75 -10.69 -0.65
CA LEU A 91 -4.19 -9.42 -0.21
C LEU A 91 -4.88 -8.89 1.04
N LEU A 92 -6.21 -8.91 1.06
CA LEU A 92 -7.00 -8.43 2.20
C LEU A 92 -6.75 -9.27 3.46
N LYS A 93 -6.52 -10.57 3.30
CA LYS A 93 -6.13 -11.45 4.40
C LYS A 93 -4.82 -11.00 5.04
N LYS A 94 -3.80 -10.74 4.23
CA LYS A 94 -2.50 -10.24 4.71
C LYS A 94 -2.64 -8.88 5.38
N LEU A 95 -3.46 -8.01 4.84
CA LEU A 95 -3.72 -6.69 5.41
C LEU A 95 -4.34 -6.77 6.80
N ASN A 96 -5.18 -7.78 7.04
CA ASN A 96 -5.79 -8.02 8.35
C ASN A 96 -4.88 -8.76 9.34
N GLY A 97 -3.61 -8.98 8.99
CA GLY A 97 -2.64 -9.62 9.87
C GLY A 97 -2.56 -11.13 9.77
N ASP A 98 -3.21 -11.73 8.78
CA ASP A 98 -3.13 -13.17 8.51
C ASP A 98 -1.90 -13.43 7.63
N VAL A 99 -0.83 -13.89 8.25
CA VAL A 99 0.50 -14.08 7.63
C VAL A 99 0.79 -15.52 7.21
N SER A 100 -0.18 -16.33 7.06
CA SER A 100 0.04 -17.71 6.59
C SER A 100 0.25 -17.79 5.08
#